data_493511f93f636c21247ba7d5855958e6
#
_entry.id   493511f93f636c21247ba7d5855958e6
#
_cell.length_a   1.000
_cell.length_b   1.000
_cell.length_c   1.000
_cell.angle_alpha   90.00
_cell.angle_beta   90.00
_cell.angle_gamma   90.00
#
_symmetry.space_group_name_H-M   'P 1'
#
loop_
_entity.id
_entity.type
_entity.pdbx_description
1 polymer ?
#
loop_
_entity_poly.entity_id
_entity_poly.type
_entity_poly.pdbx_seq_one_letter_code
_entity_poly.pdbx_strand_id
1 'polypeptide(L)'
;SLAAYHHVTLAAGTLPIREGSVVRNTGLIFAPDGKIQAKYSKRHLFQGYLEGQLMAPGHTLLQTSIHGVQTGMAVCYEFYFPKMWRKMAKAGTTLVLAPASWPANHLLQWRVLTRARAIENGICICAVNMAGTYHDMQLGGHSMFIDPLGQIQVEGGLGEEILYAEYDEKKYKDLGKQLSVVSGRRYGDS
;
A
#
# COMPACT_ATOMS: atom_id res chain seq x y z
N SER A 1 15.98 0.55 -17.18
CA SER A 1 15.40 0.62 -15.80
C SER A 1 15.84 -0.60 -14.99
N LEU A 2 15.84 -0.49 -13.67
CA LEU A 2 16.18 -1.61 -12.77
C LEU A 2 15.23 -2.79 -12.98
N ALA A 3 13.94 -2.54 -13.21
CA ALA A 3 12.96 -3.58 -13.51
C ALA A 3 13.37 -4.45 -14.71
N ALA A 4 13.80 -3.80 -15.81
CA ALA A 4 14.25 -4.53 -16.99
C ALA A 4 15.61 -5.24 -16.78
N TYR A 5 16.52 -4.61 -16.06
CA TYR A 5 17.84 -5.20 -15.78
C TYR A 5 17.73 -6.50 -14.95
N HIS A 6 16.83 -6.52 -13.97
CA HIS A 6 16.63 -7.68 -13.10
C HIS A 6 15.47 -8.60 -13.52
N HIS A 7 14.75 -8.27 -14.60
CA HIS A 7 13.57 -9.01 -15.07
C HIS A 7 12.50 -9.21 -14.01
N VAL A 8 12.24 -8.16 -13.20
CA VAL A 8 11.24 -8.18 -12.09
C VAL A 8 10.17 -7.13 -12.29
N THR A 9 8.98 -7.37 -11.75
CA THR A 9 8.01 -6.30 -11.52
C THR A 9 8.47 -5.45 -10.33
N LEU A 10 8.61 -4.13 -10.53
CA LEU A 10 9.10 -3.20 -9.53
C LEU A 10 8.01 -2.21 -9.12
N ALA A 11 7.52 -2.29 -7.89
CA ALA A 11 6.73 -1.22 -7.27
C ALA A 11 7.71 -0.22 -6.63
N ALA A 12 7.97 0.89 -7.32
CA ALA A 12 9.08 1.79 -7.02
C ALA A 12 8.78 2.85 -5.95
N GLY A 13 7.73 2.65 -5.14
CA GLY A 13 7.29 3.67 -4.19
C GLY A 13 6.55 4.82 -4.89
N THR A 14 6.66 6.04 -4.34
CA THR A 14 5.97 7.22 -4.88
C THR A 14 6.92 8.37 -5.17
N LEU A 15 6.59 9.15 -6.21
CA LEU A 15 7.31 10.36 -6.62
C LEU A 15 6.34 11.50 -6.88
N PRO A 16 6.74 12.77 -6.68
CA PRO A 16 6.00 13.92 -7.19
C PRO A 16 6.11 13.96 -8.72
N ILE A 17 5.00 13.71 -9.41
CA ILE A 17 4.94 13.73 -10.87
C ILE A 17 4.09 14.89 -11.33
N ARG A 18 4.64 15.70 -12.25
CA ARG A 18 3.91 16.79 -12.90
C ARG A 18 3.08 16.25 -14.07
N GLU A 19 1.80 16.56 -14.02
CA GLU A 19 0.84 16.25 -15.09
C GLU A 19 0.14 17.55 -15.50
N GLY A 20 0.57 18.14 -16.62
CA GLY A 20 0.12 19.48 -17.02
C GLY A 20 0.47 20.54 -15.99
N SER A 21 -0.53 21.24 -15.47
CA SER A 21 -0.38 22.32 -14.46
C SER A 21 -0.33 21.81 -13.01
N VAL A 22 -0.58 20.53 -12.75
CA VAL A 22 -0.65 19.97 -11.40
C VAL A 22 0.50 19.01 -11.11
N VAL A 23 0.88 18.89 -9.85
CA VAL A 23 1.79 17.87 -9.34
C VAL A 23 0.99 16.89 -8.49
N ARG A 24 1.24 15.58 -8.63
CA ARG A 24 0.61 14.54 -7.81
C ARG A 24 1.67 13.65 -7.18
N ASN A 25 1.39 13.19 -5.97
CA ASN A 25 2.16 12.12 -5.33
C ASN A 25 1.74 10.79 -5.99
N THR A 26 2.62 10.26 -6.85
CA THR A 26 2.26 9.15 -7.75
C THR A 26 3.13 7.93 -7.52
N GLY A 27 2.49 6.81 -7.18
CA GLY A 27 3.10 5.49 -7.14
C GLY A 27 3.22 4.89 -8.53
N LEU A 28 4.36 4.25 -8.79
CA LEU A 28 4.69 3.64 -10.06
C LEU A 28 4.95 2.14 -9.91
N ILE A 29 4.38 1.36 -10.84
CA ILE A 29 4.69 -0.06 -10.99
C ILE A 29 5.27 -0.26 -12.39
N PHE A 30 6.46 -0.82 -12.45
CA PHE A 30 7.16 -1.16 -13.70
C PHE A 30 7.06 -2.66 -13.96
N ALA A 31 6.77 -3.02 -15.21
CA ALA A 31 6.81 -4.40 -15.67
C ALA A 31 8.27 -4.89 -15.87
N PRO A 32 8.48 -6.21 -16.00
CA PRO A 32 9.81 -6.79 -16.22
C PRO A 32 10.52 -6.33 -17.51
N ASP A 33 9.79 -5.75 -18.46
CA ASP A 33 10.36 -5.11 -19.66
C ASP A 33 10.79 -3.65 -19.43
N GLY A 34 10.56 -3.13 -18.21
CA GLY A 34 10.91 -1.76 -17.82
C GLY A 34 9.89 -0.70 -18.17
N LYS A 35 8.77 -1.07 -18.79
CA LYS A 35 7.66 -0.13 -19.06
C LYS A 35 6.83 0.09 -17.81
N ILE A 36 6.17 1.24 -17.75
CA ILE A 36 5.21 1.53 -16.69
C ILE A 36 3.97 0.65 -16.91
N GLN A 37 3.75 -0.28 -15.99
CA GLN A 37 2.58 -1.15 -15.98
C GLN A 37 1.36 -0.44 -15.37
N ALA A 38 1.58 0.34 -14.29
CA ALA A 38 0.51 1.03 -13.62
C ALA A 38 0.99 2.29 -12.89
N LYS A 39 0.07 3.26 -12.72
CA LYS A 39 0.26 4.50 -11.95
C LYS A 39 -0.88 4.67 -10.97
N TYR A 40 -0.57 5.14 -9.78
CA TYR A 40 -1.54 5.50 -8.76
C TYR A 40 -1.24 6.87 -8.19
N SER A 41 -2.12 7.84 -8.36
CA SER A 41 -2.01 9.14 -7.72
C SER A 41 -2.74 9.13 -6.38
N LYS A 42 -2.02 9.43 -5.29
CA LYS A 42 -2.53 9.47 -3.91
C LYS A 42 -3.79 10.33 -3.82
N ARG A 43 -4.86 9.78 -3.26
CA ARG A 43 -6.18 10.41 -3.21
C ARG A 43 -6.37 11.28 -1.96
N HIS A 44 -5.82 10.83 -0.82
CA HIS A 44 -5.94 11.52 0.46
C HIS A 44 -4.58 12.09 0.85
N LEU A 45 -4.38 13.36 0.53
CA LEU A 45 -3.13 14.06 0.81
C LEU A 45 -2.99 14.37 2.30
N PHE A 46 -1.77 14.29 2.81
CA PHE A 46 -1.47 14.65 4.19
C PHE A 46 -1.37 16.17 4.30
N GLN A 47 -2.21 16.76 5.14
CA GLN A 47 -2.31 18.23 5.26
C GLN A 47 -1.21 18.83 6.14
N GLY A 48 -0.48 18.03 6.92
CA GLY A 48 0.54 18.48 7.88
C GLY A 48 1.86 18.94 7.26
N TYR A 49 2.07 18.74 5.95
CA TYR A 49 3.27 19.11 5.19
C TYR A 49 2.91 19.75 3.87
N LEU A 50 3.94 20.13 3.09
CA LEU A 50 3.78 20.76 1.76
C LEU A 50 2.94 19.92 0.77
N GLU A 51 2.75 18.62 1.01
CA GLU A 51 1.97 17.75 0.13
C GLU A 51 0.55 18.30 -0.09
N GLY A 52 -0.16 18.66 0.99
CA GLY A 52 -1.52 19.20 0.89
C GLY A 52 -1.61 20.59 0.28
N GLN A 53 -0.51 21.34 0.25
CA GLN A 53 -0.43 22.70 -0.30
C GLN A 53 0.03 22.73 -1.77
N LEU A 54 0.94 21.81 -2.15
CA LEU A 54 1.63 21.83 -3.43
C LEU A 54 1.14 20.78 -4.42
N MET A 55 0.38 19.78 -3.97
CA MET A 55 -0.03 18.65 -4.80
C MET A 55 -1.54 18.59 -4.94
N ALA A 56 -1.98 18.07 -6.08
CA ALA A 56 -3.38 17.76 -6.32
C ALA A 56 -3.70 16.30 -5.99
N PRO A 57 -4.87 15.99 -5.40
CA PRO A 57 -5.28 14.61 -5.14
C PRO A 57 -5.55 13.84 -6.42
N GLY A 58 -5.35 12.52 -6.36
CA GLY A 58 -5.85 11.59 -7.35
C GLY A 58 -7.35 11.31 -7.16
N HIS A 59 -7.99 10.70 -8.17
CA HIS A 59 -9.44 10.46 -8.15
C HIS A 59 -9.81 8.98 -8.28
N THR A 60 -8.92 8.16 -8.83
CA THR A 60 -9.19 6.74 -9.11
C THR A 60 -8.44 5.83 -8.14
N LEU A 61 -9.01 4.66 -7.86
CA LEU A 61 -8.31 3.57 -7.19
C LEU A 61 -7.47 2.82 -8.22
N LEU A 62 -6.30 2.36 -7.81
CA LEU A 62 -5.53 1.45 -8.64
C LEU A 62 -6.11 0.05 -8.56
N GLN A 63 -6.31 -0.54 -9.74
CA GLN A 63 -6.54 -1.96 -9.94
C GLN A 63 -5.65 -2.43 -11.08
N THR A 64 -4.75 -3.34 -10.78
CA THR A 64 -3.86 -3.96 -11.77
C THR A 64 -3.64 -5.43 -11.42
N SER A 65 -3.19 -6.20 -12.38
CA SER A 65 -2.81 -7.60 -12.14
C SER A 65 -1.28 -7.74 -12.19
N ILE A 66 -0.67 -8.24 -11.13
CA ILE A 66 0.75 -8.56 -11.08
C ILE A 66 0.86 -10.08 -10.97
N HIS A 67 1.41 -10.73 -12.00
CA HIS A 67 1.50 -12.20 -12.09
C HIS A 67 0.18 -12.93 -11.78
N GLY A 68 -0.94 -12.38 -12.25
CA GLY A 68 -2.29 -12.92 -11.97
C GLY A 68 -2.93 -12.42 -10.69
N VAL A 69 -2.17 -11.84 -9.75
CA VAL A 69 -2.67 -11.33 -8.46
C VAL A 69 -3.34 -9.97 -8.64
N GLN A 70 -4.61 -9.84 -8.21
CA GLN A 70 -5.32 -8.56 -8.24
C GLN A 70 -4.76 -7.61 -7.18
N THR A 71 -4.05 -6.60 -7.64
CA THR A 71 -3.22 -5.73 -6.82
C THR A 71 -3.75 -4.30 -6.82
N GLY A 72 -3.85 -3.71 -5.64
CA GLY A 72 -4.15 -2.29 -5.42
C GLY A 72 -2.93 -1.54 -4.85
N MET A 73 -3.10 -0.21 -4.66
CA MET A 73 -2.12 0.62 -3.98
C MET A 73 -2.81 1.59 -3.04
N ALA A 74 -2.19 1.83 -1.88
CA ALA A 74 -2.52 2.87 -0.94
C ALA A 74 -1.23 3.52 -0.43
N VAL A 75 -1.24 4.83 -0.14
CA VAL A 75 -0.01 5.55 0.21
C VAL A 75 -0.12 6.19 1.58
N CYS A 76 0.69 5.69 2.52
CA CYS A 76 0.94 6.32 3.83
C CYS A 76 -0.35 6.73 4.57
N TYR A 77 -0.67 8.01 4.63
CA TYR A 77 -1.84 8.59 5.29
C TYR A 77 -3.18 7.92 4.90
N GLU A 78 -3.24 7.24 3.76
CA GLU A 78 -4.44 6.55 3.28
C GLU A 78 -4.86 5.35 4.15
N PHE A 79 -4.02 4.90 5.07
CA PHE A 79 -4.43 3.94 6.10
C PHE A 79 -5.56 4.46 7.03
N TYR A 80 -5.73 5.77 7.14
CA TYR A 80 -6.82 6.36 7.94
C TYR A 80 -8.19 6.35 7.24
N PHE A 81 -8.29 5.93 5.96
CA PHE A 81 -9.53 6.04 5.16
C PHE A 81 -10.13 4.67 4.83
N PRO A 82 -10.88 4.02 5.74
CA PRO A 82 -11.34 2.63 5.60
C PRO A 82 -12.23 2.40 4.38
N LYS A 83 -13.01 3.39 3.95
CA LYS A 83 -13.88 3.27 2.76
C LYS A 83 -13.10 2.98 1.48
N MET A 84 -11.90 3.52 1.35
CA MET A 84 -11.04 3.28 0.21
C MET A 84 -10.63 1.80 0.13
N TRP A 85 -10.21 1.22 1.25
CA TRP A 85 -9.79 -0.17 1.36
C TRP A 85 -10.94 -1.14 1.05
N ARG A 86 -12.15 -0.83 1.58
CA ARG A 86 -13.37 -1.59 1.24
C ARG A 86 -13.68 -1.58 -0.24
N LYS A 87 -13.54 -0.43 -0.90
CA LYS A 87 -13.77 -0.32 -2.35
C LYS A 87 -12.78 -1.17 -3.14
N MET A 88 -11.49 -1.18 -2.77
CA MET A 88 -10.48 -2.05 -3.39
C MET A 88 -10.85 -3.53 -3.21
N ALA A 89 -11.16 -3.96 -1.98
CA ALA A 89 -11.53 -5.35 -1.70
C ALA A 89 -12.81 -5.78 -2.44
N LYS A 90 -13.85 -4.93 -2.48
CA LYS A 90 -15.09 -5.20 -3.26
C LYS A 90 -14.82 -5.34 -4.75
N ALA A 91 -13.83 -4.66 -5.26
CA ALA A 91 -13.42 -4.74 -6.66
C ALA A 91 -12.46 -5.91 -6.95
N GLY A 92 -12.24 -6.80 -5.97
CA GLY A 92 -11.49 -8.04 -6.13
C GLY A 92 -10.00 -7.94 -5.80
N THR A 93 -9.51 -6.81 -5.28
CA THR A 93 -8.13 -6.68 -4.82
C THR A 93 -7.84 -7.67 -3.69
N THR A 94 -6.75 -8.45 -3.82
CA THR A 94 -6.30 -9.43 -2.83
C THR A 94 -4.95 -9.09 -2.21
N LEU A 95 -4.19 -8.20 -2.86
CA LEU A 95 -2.92 -7.67 -2.38
C LEU A 95 -2.91 -6.14 -2.52
N VAL A 96 -2.50 -5.42 -1.48
CA VAL A 96 -2.26 -3.98 -1.55
C VAL A 96 -0.79 -3.67 -1.28
N LEU A 97 -0.17 -2.93 -2.20
CA LEU A 97 1.16 -2.36 -2.02
C LEU A 97 1.02 -0.99 -1.36
N ALA A 98 1.69 -0.79 -0.23
CA ALA A 98 1.49 0.40 0.59
C ALA A 98 2.81 1.08 0.99
N PRO A 99 3.40 1.91 0.11
CA PRO A 99 4.57 2.72 0.43
C PRO A 99 4.21 3.83 1.42
N ALA A 100 5.11 4.13 2.36
CA ALA A 100 4.91 5.13 3.39
C ALA A 100 6.22 5.81 3.82
N SER A 101 6.08 7.03 4.39
CA SER A 101 7.08 7.73 5.18
C SER A 101 6.46 8.02 6.55
N TRP A 102 6.18 6.96 7.30
CA TRP A 102 5.47 7.04 8.58
C TRP A 102 6.45 7.30 9.72
N PRO A 103 6.21 8.34 10.55
CA PRO A 103 7.15 8.71 11.61
C PRO A 103 7.14 7.72 12.78
N ALA A 104 8.28 7.61 13.46
CA ALA A 104 8.48 6.68 14.56
C ALA A 104 7.57 6.96 15.78
N ASN A 105 7.26 8.22 16.07
CA ASN A 105 6.35 8.61 17.15
C ASN A 105 4.88 8.20 16.91
N HIS A 106 4.54 7.74 15.70
CA HIS A 106 3.22 7.23 15.32
C HIS A 106 3.24 5.73 14.95
N LEU A 107 4.26 4.98 15.40
CA LEU A 107 4.43 3.57 15.06
C LEU A 107 3.28 2.68 15.56
N LEU A 108 2.65 3.03 16.69
CA LEU A 108 1.46 2.33 17.16
C LEU A 108 0.34 2.38 16.12
N GLN A 109 0.06 3.56 15.57
CA GLN A 109 -0.97 3.74 14.53
C GLN A 109 -0.62 2.97 13.26
N TRP A 110 0.66 2.98 12.85
CA TRP A 110 1.16 2.20 11.72
C TRP A 110 0.80 0.72 11.87
N ARG A 111 1.19 0.10 12.98
CA ARG A 111 0.95 -1.33 13.24
C ARG A 111 -0.53 -1.67 13.35
N VAL A 112 -1.30 -0.85 14.09
CA VAL A 112 -2.73 -1.09 14.31
C VAL A 112 -3.51 -0.93 13.02
N LEU A 113 -3.31 0.17 12.29
CA LEU A 113 -4.06 0.45 11.07
C LEU A 113 -3.74 -0.54 9.97
N THR A 114 -2.47 -0.89 9.77
CA THR A 114 -2.08 -1.85 8.74
C THR A 114 -2.75 -3.20 8.96
N ARG A 115 -2.74 -3.72 10.19
CA ARG A 115 -3.42 -4.98 10.54
C ARG A 115 -4.93 -4.86 10.43
N ALA A 116 -5.52 -3.75 10.88
CA ALA A 116 -6.96 -3.53 10.77
C ALA A 116 -7.42 -3.53 9.30
N ARG A 117 -6.68 -2.89 8.39
CA ARG A 117 -7.01 -2.88 6.96
C ARG A 117 -6.93 -4.26 6.33
N ALA A 118 -5.97 -5.09 6.74
CA ALA A 118 -5.89 -6.47 6.29
C ALA A 118 -7.09 -7.29 6.75
N ILE A 119 -7.37 -7.29 8.05
CA ILE A 119 -8.44 -8.08 8.69
C ILE A 119 -9.82 -7.69 8.17
N GLU A 120 -10.18 -6.42 8.22
CA GLU A 120 -11.53 -5.95 7.87
C GLU A 120 -11.87 -6.13 6.38
N ASN A 121 -10.86 -6.29 5.52
CA ASN A 121 -11.04 -6.43 4.08
C ASN A 121 -10.67 -7.82 3.55
N GLY A 122 -10.08 -8.69 4.37
CA GLY A 122 -9.66 -10.03 3.98
C GLY A 122 -8.58 -10.01 2.89
N ILE A 123 -7.63 -9.07 2.94
CA ILE A 123 -6.59 -8.84 1.94
C ILE A 123 -5.19 -8.91 2.55
N CYS A 124 -4.20 -9.25 1.74
CA CYS A 124 -2.79 -9.10 2.11
C CYS A 124 -2.32 -7.66 1.93
N ILE A 125 -1.39 -7.23 2.77
CA ILE A 125 -0.77 -5.91 2.65
C ILE A 125 0.76 -6.05 2.68
N CYS A 126 1.41 -5.55 1.63
CA CYS A 126 2.84 -5.30 1.59
C CYS A 126 3.05 -3.82 1.94
N ALA A 127 3.32 -3.55 3.20
CA ALA A 127 3.50 -2.20 3.73
C ALA A 127 5.00 -1.89 3.85
N VAL A 128 5.48 -0.95 3.04
CA VAL A 128 6.90 -0.56 3.00
C VAL A 128 7.04 0.86 3.52
N ASN A 129 7.68 1.00 4.68
CA ASN A 129 7.88 2.27 5.34
C ASN A 129 9.35 2.69 5.26
N MET A 130 9.61 3.98 5.10
CA MET A 130 10.95 4.51 5.14
C MET A 130 11.58 4.30 6.53
N ALA A 131 12.88 4.00 6.53
CA ALA A 131 13.73 3.89 7.71
C ALA A 131 14.71 5.07 7.77
N GLY A 132 15.33 5.26 8.94
CA GLY A 132 16.32 6.31 9.15
C GLY A 132 15.72 7.66 9.53
N THR A 133 16.42 8.74 9.21
CA THR A 133 16.02 10.12 9.57
C THR A 133 15.86 10.97 8.32
N TYR A 134 14.79 11.73 8.26
CA TYR A 134 14.55 12.72 7.21
C TYR A 134 14.37 14.11 7.85
N HIS A 135 15.32 15.02 7.60
CA HIS A 135 15.48 16.25 8.40
C HIS A 135 15.50 15.91 9.89
N ASP A 136 14.64 16.50 10.69
CA ASP A 136 14.53 16.29 12.14
C ASP A 136 13.55 15.16 12.51
N MET A 137 12.96 14.47 11.52
CA MET A 137 11.97 13.44 11.74
C MET A 137 12.60 12.05 11.67
N GLN A 138 12.54 11.32 12.79
CA GLN A 138 12.84 9.89 12.81
C GLN A 138 11.70 9.13 12.12
N LEU A 139 12.05 8.38 11.07
CA LEU A 139 11.12 7.51 10.35
C LEU A 139 10.97 6.17 11.06
N GLY A 140 9.76 5.62 11.00
CA GLY A 140 9.38 4.48 11.82
C GLY A 140 9.93 3.13 11.38
N GLY A 141 10.40 2.97 10.13
CA GLY A 141 10.78 1.66 9.63
C GLY A 141 9.62 0.68 9.75
N HIS A 142 9.88 -0.53 10.29
CA HIS A 142 8.87 -1.55 10.52
C HIS A 142 8.01 -1.82 9.27
N SER A 143 8.69 -1.95 8.12
CA SER A 143 8.08 -2.50 6.90
C SER A 143 7.59 -3.91 7.18
N MET A 144 6.44 -4.30 6.64
CA MET A 144 5.85 -5.60 6.98
C MET A 144 5.01 -6.18 5.84
N PHE A 145 4.94 -7.52 5.81
CA PHE A 145 3.97 -8.24 5.02
C PHE A 145 2.94 -8.89 5.95
N ILE A 146 1.67 -8.58 5.73
CA ILE A 146 0.55 -8.98 6.58
C ILE A 146 -0.44 -9.81 5.76
N ASP A 147 -0.90 -10.91 6.33
CA ASP A 147 -1.93 -11.77 5.74
C ASP A 147 -3.36 -11.28 6.04
N PRO A 148 -4.39 -11.88 5.41
CA PRO A 148 -5.79 -11.49 5.61
C PRO A 148 -6.31 -11.63 7.05
N LEU A 149 -5.65 -12.45 7.89
CA LEU A 149 -6.00 -12.59 9.31
C LEU A 149 -5.31 -11.54 10.20
N GLY A 150 -4.51 -10.65 9.61
CA GLY A 150 -3.75 -9.64 10.33
C GLY A 150 -2.48 -10.20 11.00
N GLN A 151 -2.06 -11.41 10.60
CA GLN A 151 -0.80 -11.97 11.08
C GLN A 151 0.36 -11.39 10.28
N ILE A 152 1.36 -10.91 10.99
CA ILE A 152 2.59 -10.39 10.38
C ILE A 152 3.45 -11.59 10.01
N GLN A 153 3.68 -11.77 8.71
CA GLN A 153 4.50 -12.85 8.16
C GLN A 153 5.99 -12.51 8.24
N VAL A 154 6.31 -11.24 8.04
CA VAL A 154 7.65 -10.67 8.22
C VAL A 154 7.52 -9.19 8.61
N GLU A 155 8.37 -8.72 9.51
CA GLU A 155 8.47 -7.32 9.92
C GLU A 155 9.95 -6.94 10.06
N GLY A 156 10.30 -5.77 9.55
CA GLY A 156 11.60 -5.16 9.72
C GLY A 156 11.74 -4.36 11.02
N GLY A 157 12.94 -3.87 11.27
CA GLY A 157 13.25 -2.97 12.37
C GLY A 157 13.17 -1.49 12.00
N LEU A 158 13.90 -0.69 12.75
CA LEU A 158 14.04 0.76 12.53
C LEU A 158 15.05 1.11 11.42
N GLY A 159 15.94 0.18 11.09
CA GLY A 159 17.02 0.37 10.13
C GLY A 159 16.63 0.03 8.70
N GLU A 160 17.55 0.31 7.78
CA GLU A 160 17.45 -0.11 6.39
C GLU A 160 17.72 -1.60 6.26
N GLU A 161 16.79 -2.34 5.66
CA GLU A 161 16.92 -3.78 5.46
C GLU A 161 16.07 -4.28 4.30
N ILE A 162 16.35 -5.49 3.82
CA ILE A 162 15.59 -6.17 2.76
C ILE A 162 14.80 -7.30 3.42
N LEU A 163 13.48 -7.28 3.23
CA LEU A 163 12.57 -8.30 3.71
C LEU A 163 12.10 -9.18 2.55
N TYR A 164 11.96 -10.47 2.82
CA TYR A 164 11.44 -11.46 1.88
C TYR A 164 10.15 -12.05 2.40
N ALA A 165 9.13 -12.12 1.57
CA ALA A 165 7.86 -12.76 1.86
C ALA A 165 7.35 -13.51 0.62
N GLU A 166 6.70 -14.64 0.84
CA GLU A 166 6.03 -15.38 -0.23
C GLU A 166 4.54 -15.04 -0.26
N TYR A 167 4.00 -14.84 -1.46
CA TYR A 167 2.57 -14.65 -1.66
C TYR A 167 1.96 -15.90 -2.30
N ASP A 168 1.18 -16.65 -1.52
CA ASP A 168 0.37 -17.76 -2.00
C ASP A 168 -1.08 -17.29 -2.20
N GLU A 169 -1.46 -17.06 -3.46
CA GLU A 169 -2.78 -16.53 -3.81
C GLU A 169 -3.92 -17.45 -3.33
N LYS A 170 -3.78 -18.76 -3.50
CA LYS A 170 -4.82 -19.70 -3.10
C LYS A 170 -5.01 -19.70 -1.58
N LYS A 171 -3.90 -19.84 -0.84
CA LYS A 171 -3.89 -19.79 0.63
C LYS A 171 -4.55 -18.51 1.14
N TYR A 172 -4.14 -17.34 0.63
CA TYR A 172 -4.62 -16.07 1.16
C TYR A 172 -6.04 -15.72 0.72
N LYS A 173 -6.47 -16.13 -0.46
CA LYS A 173 -7.90 -16.07 -0.86
C LYS A 173 -8.78 -16.92 0.05
N ASP A 174 -8.34 -18.12 0.38
CA ASP A 174 -9.11 -19.03 1.25
C ASP A 174 -9.14 -18.52 2.70
N LEU A 175 -8.05 -17.96 3.22
CA LEU A 175 -8.03 -17.27 4.51
C LEU A 175 -8.97 -16.06 4.54
N GLY A 176 -8.96 -15.23 3.51
CA GLY A 176 -9.86 -14.07 3.41
C GLY A 176 -11.35 -14.45 3.41
N LYS A 177 -11.72 -15.59 2.79
CA LYS A 177 -13.09 -16.12 2.81
C LYS A 177 -13.53 -16.64 4.18
N GLN A 178 -12.61 -17.15 5.00
CA GLN A 178 -12.92 -17.61 6.36
C GLN A 178 -13.35 -16.46 7.28
N LEU A 179 -12.90 -15.25 6.99
CA LEU A 179 -13.36 -14.05 7.67
C LEU A 179 -14.74 -13.68 7.12
N SER A 180 -15.80 -14.05 7.82
CA SER A 180 -17.20 -13.73 7.48
C SER A 180 -17.48 -12.22 7.42
N VAL A 181 -16.52 -11.37 7.81
CA VAL A 181 -16.60 -9.90 7.76
C VAL A 181 -16.91 -9.39 6.35
N VAL A 182 -16.36 -10.00 5.32
CA VAL A 182 -16.60 -9.56 3.92
C VAL A 182 -17.99 -9.96 3.46
N SER A 183 -18.48 -11.17 3.83
CA SER A 183 -19.80 -11.67 3.47
C SER A 183 -20.92 -11.17 4.39
N GLY A 184 -20.60 -10.78 5.64
CA GLY A 184 -21.55 -10.26 6.61
C GLY A 184 -21.92 -8.78 6.47
N ARG A 185 -21.33 -8.06 5.50
CA ARG A 185 -21.59 -6.63 5.27
C ARG A 185 -23.01 -6.42 4.78
N ARG A 186 -23.75 -5.53 5.48
CA ARG A 186 -25.12 -5.13 5.10
C ARG A 186 -25.08 -3.97 4.10
N TYR A 187 -26.22 -3.72 3.47
CA TYR A 187 -26.48 -2.57 2.60
C TYR A 187 -26.23 -1.28 3.41
N GLY A 188 -25.28 -0.42 2.99
CA GLY A 188 -24.92 0.80 3.70
C GLY A 188 -23.52 0.81 4.35
N ASP A 189 -22.85 -0.35 4.44
CA ASP A 189 -21.49 -0.45 4.98
C ASP A 189 -20.39 -0.08 3.93
N SER A 190 -20.75 0.72 2.92
CA SER A 190 -19.86 1.08 1.79
C SER A 190 -19.24 2.45 1.94
#